data_124d3b41d7374fa997c02dc36c203832
#
_entry.id   124d3b41d7374fa997c02dc36c203832
#
_cell.length_a   1.000
_cell.length_b   1.000
_cell.length_c   1.000
_cell.angle_alpha   90.00
_cell.angle_beta   90.00
_cell.angle_gamma   90.00
#
_symmetry.space_group_name_H-M   'P 1'
#
loop_
_entity.id
_entity.type
_entity.pdbx_description
1 polymer ?
#
loop_
_entity_poly.entity_id
_entity_poly.type
_entity_poly.pdbx_seq_one_letter_code
_entity_poly.pdbx_strand_id
1 'polypeptide(L)'
;MFLTSLLRRAQLLAVLSCAAVFVPRAAAQSNDTVVPLAERDRAARNLSAALGRYERALAGEPARYDLLWRASREASELGESAPDRAQRAALNTRAEGYARRAVAANAGGADGHFVLAVALGRTALSLGARDRVRYAAEIRSTALAAIAIDARHAGALHVLGVWNAEVMRLNGFTRFAARNLLGGRIFDQASWVEATRYLEAAVAADPGRITHRLDLAAVYADTGNKPRARTLCEGVLTMPTVEYNDGRYKQQCEQLLPRWR
;
A
#
# COMPACT_ATOMS: atom_id res chain seq x y z
N MET A 1 16.92 -95.33 -2.74
CA MET A 1 15.79 -95.83 -1.91
C MET A 1 15.06 -94.60 -1.35
N PHE A 2 13.79 -94.46 -1.83
CA PHE A 2 12.68 -93.71 -1.27
C PHE A 2 12.80 -92.15 -1.17
N LEU A 3 11.89 -91.42 -1.42
CA LEU A 3 10.52 -91.28 -1.98
C LEU A 3 10.21 -89.79 -1.97
N THR A 4 9.86 -89.30 -3.14
CA THR A 4 8.83 -88.32 -3.47
C THR A 4 8.02 -87.69 -2.29
N SER A 5 7.91 -86.38 -2.29
CA SER A 5 6.60 -85.73 -2.14
C SER A 5 6.59 -84.30 -2.69
N LEU A 6 5.73 -84.14 -3.69
CA LEU A 6 5.29 -82.87 -4.24
C LEU A 6 4.53 -82.08 -3.20
N LEU A 7 4.92 -80.80 -2.99
CA LEU A 7 4.05 -79.82 -2.39
C LEU A 7 3.92 -78.61 -3.35
N ARG A 8 2.71 -78.56 -3.97
CA ARG A 8 2.24 -77.44 -4.77
C ARG A 8 2.18 -76.20 -3.87
N ARG A 9 3.01 -75.20 -4.19
CA ARG A 9 2.80 -73.86 -3.63
C ARG A 9 1.84 -73.13 -4.60
N ALA A 10 0.59 -72.95 -4.09
CA ALA A 10 -0.33 -72.02 -4.68
C ALA A 10 0.13 -70.59 -4.38
N GLN A 11 0.55 -69.86 -5.40
CA GLN A 11 0.79 -68.43 -5.33
C GLN A 11 -0.55 -67.70 -5.39
N LEU A 12 -1.01 -67.18 -4.27
CA LEU A 12 -2.07 -66.20 -4.21
C LEU A 12 -1.49 -64.84 -4.68
N LEU A 13 -1.84 -64.48 -5.90
CA LEU A 13 -1.65 -63.10 -6.40
C LEU A 13 -2.71 -62.22 -5.73
N ALA A 14 -2.27 -61.51 -4.65
CA ALA A 14 -3.07 -60.42 -4.12
C ALA A 14 -2.95 -59.22 -5.07
N VAL A 15 -3.99 -59.02 -5.87
CA VAL A 15 -4.14 -57.80 -6.67
C VAL A 15 -4.53 -56.67 -5.70
N LEU A 16 -3.55 -55.86 -5.30
CA LEU A 16 -3.83 -54.59 -4.63
C LEU A 16 -4.43 -53.65 -5.66
N SER A 17 -5.75 -53.55 -5.64
CA SER A 17 -6.47 -52.51 -6.38
C SER A 17 -6.23 -51.16 -5.66
N CYS A 18 -5.28 -50.40 -6.12
CA CYS A 18 -5.11 -49.02 -5.69
C CYS A 18 -6.26 -48.20 -6.27
N ALA A 19 -7.37 -48.11 -5.52
CA ALA A 19 -8.41 -47.14 -5.83
C ALA A 19 -7.79 -45.74 -5.66
N ALA A 20 -7.37 -45.14 -6.77
CA ALA A 20 -7.02 -43.71 -6.79
C ALA A 20 -8.29 -42.94 -6.41
N VAL A 21 -8.32 -42.45 -5.16
CA VAL A 21 -9.33 -41.49 -4.72
C VAL A 21 -9.09 -40.24 -5.55
N PHE A 22 -9.87 -40.09 -6.63
CA PHE A 22 -9.94 -38.88 -7.41
C PHE A 22 -10.62 -37.83 -6.53
N VAL A 23 -9.84 -37.13 -5.69
CA VAL A 23 -10.32 -35.90 -5.08
C VAL A 23 -10.50 -34.92 -6.24
N PRO A 24 -11.73 -34.50 -6.57
CA PRO A 24 -11.90 -33.48 -7.58
C PRO A 24 -11.13 -32.27 -7.07
N ARG A 25 -10.01 -31.95 -7.72
CA ARG A 25 -9.34 -30.66 -7.58
C ARG A 25 -10.41 -29.68 -7.97
N ALA A 26 -11.08 -29.09 -6.97
CA ALA A 26 -12.01 -27.98 -7.20
C ALA A 26 -11.29 -27.08 -8.18
N ALA A 27 -11.87 -26.90 -9.36
CA ALA A 27 -11.26 -26.17 -10.44
C ALA A 27 -10.75 -24.86 -9.84
N ALA A 28 -9.44 -24.70 -9.76
CA ALA A 28 -8.85 -23.41 -9.52
C ALA A 28 -9.39 -22.55 -10.65
N GLN A 29 -10.46 -21.81 -10.37
CA GLN A 29 -10.90 -20.73 -11.25
C GLN A 29 -9.62 -19.95 -11.50
N SER A 30 -9.21 -19.91 -12.77
CA SER A 30 -7.93 -19.34 -13.14
C SER A 30 -7.85 -18.01 -12.41
N ASN A 31 -6.84 -17.84 -11.52
CA ASN A 31 -6.68 -16.62 -10.73
C ASN A 31 -6.54 -15.37 -11.61
N ASP A 32 -6.47 -15.54 -12.92
CA ASP A 32 -6.50 -14.50 -13.95
C ASP A 32 -7.78 -13.64 -13.92
N THR A 33 -8.89 -14.14 -13.38
CA THR A 33 -10.16 -13.38 -13.26
C THR A 33 -10.25 -12.58 -11.96
N VAL A 34 -9.41 -12.85 -10.95
CA VAL A 34 -9.49 -12.22 -9.64
C VAL A 34 -9.23 -10.72 -9.73
N VAL A 35 -8.15 -10.33 -10.41
CA VAL A 35 -7.76 -8.91 -10.53
C VAL A 35 -8.83 -8.11 -11.26
N PRO A 36 -9.32 -8.49 -12.46
CA PRO A 36 -10.39 -7.75 -13.13
C PRO A 36 -11.67 -7.61 -12.30
N LEU A 37 -12.07 -8.65 -11.55
CA LEU A 37 -13.26 -8.60 -10.70
C LEU A 37 -13.05 -7.69 -9.48
N ALA A 38 -11.89 -7.74 -8.83
CA ALA A 38 -11.57 -6.88 -7.71
C ALA A 38 -11.43 -5.40 -8.15
N GLU A 39 -10.85 -5.13 -9.31
CA GLU A 39 -10.78 -3.77 -9.86
C GLU A 39 -12.17 -3.22 -10.24
N ARG A 40 -13.12 -4.07 -10.64
CA ARG A 40 -14.53 -3.65 -10.78
C ARG A 40 -15.16 -3.28 -9.44
N ASP A 41 -14.94 -4.09 -8.40
CA ASP A 41 -15.39 -3.76 -7.04
C ASP A 41 -14.79 -2.44 -6.57
N ARG A 42 -13.49 -2.22 -6.83
CA ARG A 42 -12.80 -0.95 -6.53
C ARG A 42 -13.44 0.23 -7.30
N ALA A 43 -13.67 0.09 -8.60
CA ALA A 43 -14.31 1.13 -9.41
C ALA A 43 -15.73 1.45 -8.92
N ALA A 44 -16.43 0.45 -8.37
CA ALA A 44 -17.70 0.63 -7.67
C ALA A 44 -17.54 1.18 -6.23
N ARG A 45 -16.33 1.52 -5.80
CA ARG A 45 -15.97 1.98 -4.44
C ARG A 45 -16.28 0.96 -3.34
N ASN A 46 -16.34 -0.31 -3.67
CA ASN A 46 -16.51 -1.42 -2.73
C ASN A 46 -15.16 -2.07 -2.41
N LEU A 47 -14.29 -1.33 -1.70
CA LEU A 47 -12.93 -1.78 -1.38
C LEU A 47 -12.92 -3.02 -0.48
N SER A 48 -13.94 -3.19 0.37
CA SER A 48 -14.05 -4.40 1.21
C SER A 48 -14.26 -5.65 0.37
N ALA A 49 -15.08 -5.59 -0.68
CA ALA A 49 -15.24 -6.70 -1.60
C ALA A 49 -13.96 -6.97 -2.40
N ALA A 50 -13.30 -5.92 -2.89
CA ALA A 50 -12.03 -6.02 -3.60
C ALA A 50 -10.95 -6.69 -2.72
N LEU A 51 -10.75 -6.20 -1.50
CA LEU A 51 -9.82 -6.78 -0.52
C LEU A 51 -10.14 -8.26 -0.26
N GLY A 52 -11.41 -8.59 0.00
CA GLY A 52 -11.82 -9.96 0.25
C GLY A 52 -11.57 -10.90 -0.94
N ARG A 53 -11.63 -10.41 -2.20
CA ARG A 53 -11.23 -11.21 -3.38
C ARG A 53 -9.74 -11.50 -3.39
N TYR A 54 -8.92 -10.47 -3.17
CA TYR A 54 -7.46 -10.64 -3.10
C TYR A 54 -7.06 -11.61 -1.98
N GLU A 55 -7.68 -11.49 -0.81
CA GLU A 55 -7.37 -12.36 0.34
C GLU A 55 -7.71 -13.83 0.09
N ARG A 56 -8.87 -14.10 -0.52
CA ARG A 56 -9.24 -15.48 -0.89
C ARG A 56 -8.26 -16.07 -1.89
N ALA A 57 -7.82 -15.31 -2.88
CA ALA A 57 -6.84 -15.77 -3.85
C ALA A 57 -5.46 -15.98 -3.23
N LEU A 58 -5.04 -15.11 -2.31
CA LEU A 58 -3.79 -15.23 -1.58
C LEU A 58 -3.74 -16.44 -0.62
N ALA A 59 -4.89 -17.03 -0.27
CA ALA A 59 -4.92 -18.29 0.47
C ALA A 59 -4.37 -19.47 -0.35
N GLY A 60 -4.55 -19.45 -1.67
CA GLY A 60 -3.99 -20.44 -2.59
C GLY A 60 -2.63 -20.06 -3.17
N GLU A 61 -2.36 -18.75 -3.31
CA GLU A 61 -1.15 -18.20 -3.92
C GLU A 61 -0.50 -17.15 -3.01
N PRO A 62 0.07 -17.55 -1.86
CA PRO A 62 0.47 -16.63 -0.80
C PRO A 62 1.60 -15.67 -1.16
N ALA A 63 2.37 -15.93 -2.22
CA ALA A 63 3.48 -15.10 -2.68
C ALA A 63 3.18 -14.37 -4.00
N ARG A 64 1.93 -14.34 -4.44
CA ARG A 64 1.56 -13.69 -5.69
C ARG A 64 1.64 -12.17 -5.57
N TYR A 65 2.67 -11.59 -6.18
CA TYR A 65 3.05 -10.17 -6.08
C TYR A 65 1.90 -9.21 -6.41
N ASP A 66 1.24 -9.43 -7.55
CA ASP A 66 0.18 -8.52 -8.04
C ASP A 66 -1.06 -8.49 -7.15
N LEU A 67 -1.35 -9.57 -6.43
CA LEU A 67 -2.43 -9.61 -5.44
C LEU A 67 -1.99 -8.96 -4.12
N LEU A 68 -0.73 -9.17 -3.71
CA LEU A 68 -0.20 -8.66 -2.44
C LEU A 68 -0.20 -7.13 -2.39
N TRP A 69 0.36 -6.46 -3.42
CA TRP A 69 0.39 -5.01 -3.39
C TRP A 69 -1.01 -4.40 -3.51
N ARG A 70 -1.92 -5.01 -4.29
CA ARG A 70 -3.32 -4.58 -4.37
C ARG A 70 -4.06 -4.76 -3.05
N ALA A 71 -3.91 -5.90 -2.38
CA ALA A 71 -4.49 -6.11 -1.06
C ALA A 71 -4.00 -5.08 -0.04
N SER A 72 -2.70 -4.73 -0.07
CA SER A 72 -2.14 -3.65 0.75
C SER A 72 -2.78 -2.30 0.45
N ARG A 73 -2.96 -1.96 -0.83
CA ARG A 73 -3.61 -0.73 -1.27
C ARG A 73 -5.03 -0.62 -0.71
N GLU A 74 -5.85 -1.65 -0.90
CA GLU A 74 -7.24 -1.65 -0.42
C GLU A 74 -7.32 -1.55 1.11
N ALA A 75 -6.50 -2.31 1.82
CA ALA A 75 -6.46 -2.26 3.28
C ALA A 75 -6.03 -0.88 3.80
N SER A 76 -5.06 -0.22 3.15
CA SER A 76 -4.61 1.13 3.49
C SER A 76 -5.71 2.17 3.28
N GLU A 77 -6.42 2.12 2.16
CA GLU A 77 -7.49 3.07 1.85
C GLU A 77 -8.72 2.88 2.75
N LEU A 78 -9.09 1.64 3.08
CA LEU A 78 -10.11 1.34 4.08
C LEU A 78 -9.70 1.83 5.48
N GLY A 79 -8.43 1.62 5.85
CA GLY A 79 -7.88 2.10 7.13
C GLY A 79 -7.91 3.61 7.25
N GLU A 80 -7.71 4.34 6.15
CA GLU A 80 -7.77 5.81 6.15
C GLU A 80 -9.15 6.34 6.53
N SER A 81 -10.22 5.71 6.07
CA SER A 81 -11.60 6.13 6.31
C SER A 81 -12.26 5.43 7.50
N ALA A 82 -11.59 4.45 8.12
CA ALA A 82 -12.15 3.72 9.24
C ALA A 82 -12.44 4.65 10.42
N PRO A 83 -13.68 4.71 10.93
CA PRO A 83 -14.06 5.61 12.02
C PRO A 83 -13.47 5.15 13.34
N ASP A 84 -13.42 3.84 13.57
CA ASP A 84 -12.91 3.25 14.81
C ASP A 84 -11.39 3.08 14.79
N ARG A 85 -10.75 3.42 15.94
CA ARG A 85 -9.28 3.34 16.09
C ARG A 85 -8.76 1.91 16.01
N ALA A 86 -9.47 0.94 16.58
CA ALA A 86 -9.03 -0.46 16.57
C ALA A 86 -9.15 -1.05 15.17
N GLN A 87 -10.25 -0.76 14.47
CA GLN A 87 -10.45 -1.14 13.07
C GLN A 87 -9.37 -0.53 12.16
N ARG A 88 -9.06 0.75 12.35
CA ARG A 88 -7.98 1.43 11.62
C ARG A 88 -6.64 0.76 11.85
N ALA A 89 -6.30 0.47 13.10
CA ALA A 89 -5.04 -0.20 13.45
C ALA A 89 -4.96 -1.59 12.83
N ALA A 90 -6.03 -2.38 12.88
CA ALA A 90 -6.08 -3.71 12.27
C ALA A 90 -5.88 -3.66 10.74
N LEU A 91 -6.53 -2.72 10.06
CA LEU A 91 -6.39 -2.53 8.61
C LEU A 91 -4.97 -2.08 8.24
N ASN A 92 -4.37 -1.16 8.99
CA ASN A 92 -2.99 -0.72 8.76
C ASN A 92 -1.99 -1.87 8.98
N THR A 93 -2.16 -2.68 10.00
CA THR A 93 -1.32 -3.87 10.24
C THR A 93 -1.43 -4.88 9.08
N ARG A 94 -2.64 -5.12 8.59
CA ARG A 94 -2.85 -5.99 7.41
C ARG A 94 -2.19 -5.42 6.16
N ALA A 95 -2.36 -4.12 5.92
CA ALA A 95 -1.75 -3.42 4.79
C ALA A 95 -0.22 -3.55 4.81
N GLU A 96 0.42 -3.29 5.95
CA GLU A 96 1.87 -3.44 6.12
C GLU A 96 2.32 -4.89 5.89
N GLY A 97 1.58 -5.87 6.44
CA GLY A 97 1.88 -7.28 6.24
C GLY A 97 1.85 -7.70 4.76
N TYR A 98 0.83 -7.26 4.00
CA TYR A 98 0.77 -7.53 2.57
C TYR A 98 1.89 -6.81 1.80
N ALA A 99 2.17 -5.56 2.12
CA ALA A 99 3.21 -4.78 1.45
C ALA A 99 4.61 -5.38 1.65
N ARG A 100 4.97 -5.79 2.87
CA ARG A 100 6.24 -6.47 3.15
C ARG A 100 6.36 -7.78 2.37
N ARG A 101 5.28 -8.54 2.27
CA ARG A 101 5.24 -9.76 1.46
C ARG A 101 5.35 -9.46 -0.03
N ALA A 102 4.76 -8.35 -0.51
CA ALA A 102 4.90 -7.93 -1.91
C ALA A 102 6.36 -7.63 -2.26
N VAL A 103 7.05 -6.84 -1.44
CA VAL A 103 8.49 -6.55 -1.64
C VAL A 103 9.34 -7.82 -1.57
N ALA A 104 9.03 -8.74 -0.65
CA ALA A 104 9.73 -10.03 -0.55
C ALA A 104 9.48 -10.92 -1.79
N ALA A 105 8.27 -10.89 -2.36
CA ALA A 105 7.91 -11.66 -3.56
C ALA A 105 8.54 -11.08 -4.84
N ASN A 106 8.66 -9.75 -4.93
CA ASN A 106 9.29 -9.07 -6.07
C ASN A 106 9.93 -7.75 -5.64
N ALA A 107 11.20 -7.79 -5.29
CA ALA A 107 11.99 -6.60 -4.93
C ALA A 107 12.19 -5.61 -6.10
N GLY A 108 11.99 -6.05 -7.35
CA GLY A 108 12.05 -5.21 -8.55
C GLY A 108 10.71 -4.56 -8.92
N GLY A 109 9.66 -4.71 -8.09
CA GLY A 109 8.33 -4.15 -8.37
C GLY A 109 8.09 -2.82 -7.66
N ALA A 110 7.93 -1.74 -8.41
CA ALA A 110 7.73 -0.39 -7.87
C ALA A 110 6.48 -0.27 -6.98
N ASP A 111 5.36 -0.88 -7.40
CA ASP A 111 4.10 -0.87 -6.62
C ASP A 111 4.27 -1.47 -5.22
N GLY A 112 5.02 -2.58 -5.08
CA GLY A 112 5.28 -3.21 -3.79
C GLY A 112 5.99 -2.27 -2.82
N HIS A 113 7.01 -1.58 -3.29
CA HIS A 113 7.71 -0.55 -2.50
C HIS A 113 6.82 0.65 -2.19
N PHE A 114 6.05 1.11 -3.15
CA PHE A 114 5.12 2.22 -2.94
C PHE A 114 4.08 1.90 -1.85
N VAL A 115 3.38 0.77 -1.94
CA VAL A 115 2.36 0.43 -0.95
C VAL A 115 2.96 0.15 0.43
N LEU A 116 4.23 -0.31 0.49
CA LEU A 116 4.94 -0.43 1.76
C LEU A 116 5.21 0.95 2.38
N ALA A 117 5.65 1.92 1.60
CA ALA A 117 5.86 3.28 2.09
C ALA A 117 4.55 3.90 2.63
N VAL A 118 3.42 3.70 1.93
CA VAL A 118 2.08 4.14 2.38
C VAL A 118 1.68 3.46 3.69
N ALA A 119 1.77 2.12 3.76
CA ALA A 119 1.37 1.36 4.93
C ALA A 119 2.20 1.74 6.18
N LEU A 120 3.51 1.90 6.01
CA LEU A 120 4.41 2.39 7.07
C LEU A 120 4.01 3.79 7.54
N GLY A 121 3.68 4.69 6.62
CA GLY A 121 3.24 6.05 6.97
C GLY A 121 1.98 6.03 7.84
N ARG A 122 1.01 5.19 7.49
CA ARG A 122 -0.24 5.06 8.28
C ARG A 122 0.00 4.41 9.64
N THR A 123 0.83 3.38 9.71
CA THR A 123 1.21 2.74 10.98
C THR A 123 1.94 3.72 11.89
N ALA A 124 2.85 4.54 11.34
CA ALA A 124 3.63 5.51 12.11
C ALA A 124 2.78 6.51 12.91
N LEU A 125 1.57 6.84 12.44
CA LEU A 125 0.67 7.77 13.12
C LEU A 125 0.22 7.27 14.50
N SER A 126 0.26 5.97 14.74
CA SER A 126 -0.12 5.34 16.03
C SER A 126 1.06 5.08 16.97
N LEU A 127 2.30 5.32 16.52
CA LEU A 127 3.52 4.96 17.24
C LEU A 127 4.04 6.07 18.13
N GLY A 128 4.91 5.71 19.09
CA GLY A 128 5.69 6.64 19.88
C GLY A 128 6.80 7.33 19.08
N ALA A 129 7.39 8.40 19.63
CA ALA A 129 8.35 9.25 18.91
C ALA A 129 9.56 8.49 18.33
N ARG A 130 10.15 7.56 19.08
CA ARG A 130 11.31 6.78 18.63
C ARG A 130 10.98 5.89 17.42
N ASP A 131 9.84 5.21 17.49
CA ASP A 131 9.41 4.34 16.40
C ASP A 131 9.00 5.15 15.18
N ARG A 132 8.38 6.32 15.36
CA ARG A 132 8.09 7.24 14.23
C ARG A 132 9.34 7.63 13.46
N VAL A 133 10.46 7.91 14.15
CA VAL A 133 11.73 8.23 13.47
C VAL A 133 12.24 7.05 12.64
N ARG A 134 12.18 5.83 13.21
CA ARG A 134 12.58 4.63 12.49
C ARG A 134 11.69 4.40 11.24
N TYR A 135 10.38 4.52 11.41
CA TYR A 135 9.43 4.40 10.31
C TYR A 135 9.63 5.48 9.25
N ALA A 136 9.90 6.73 9.65
CA ALA A 136 10.17 7.80 8.71
C ALA A 136 11.39 7.52 7.83
N ALA A 137 12.45 6.90 8.37
CA ALA A 137 13.59 6.47 7.58
C ALA A 137 13.22 5.35 6.59
N GLU A 138 12.45 4.38 7.03
CA GLU A 138 12.00 3.27 6.19
C GLU A 138 11.02 3.74 5.10
N ILE A 139 10.07 4.63 5.41
CA ILE A 139 9.16 5.25 4.43
C ILE A 139 9.97 5.89 3.29
N ARG A 140 10.94 6.74 3.65
CA ARG A 140 11.74 7.44 2.65
C ARG A 140 12.56 6.48 1.80
N SER A 141 13.27 5.53 2.41
CA SER A 141 14.11 4.57 1.67
C SER A 141 13.27 3.71 0.73
N THR A 142 12.10 3.27 1.17
CA THR A 142 11.19 2.45 0.39
C THR A 142 10.56 3.23 -0.77
N ALA A 143 10.14 4.48 -0.55
CA ALA A 143 9.65 5.33 -1.62
C ALA A 143 10.75 5.68 -2.65
N LEU A 144 11.99 5.87 -2.21
CA LEU A 144 13.15 6.04 -3.10
C LEU A 144 13.43 4.77 -3.93
N ALA A 145 13.27 3.58 -3.35
CA ALA A 145 13.38 2.33 -4.09
C ALA A 145 12.32 2.23 -5.19
N ALA A 146 11.08 2.65 -4.91
CA ALA A 146 10.03 2.67 -5.92
C ALA A 146 10.37 3.59 -7.10
N ILE A 147 10.85 4.82 -6.85
CA ILE A 147 11.24 5.73 -7.94
C ILE A 147 12.55 5.36 -8.64
N ALA A 148 13.40 4.58 -8.01
CA ALA A 148 14.59 4.01 -8.67
C ALA A 148 14.20 2.96 -9.72
N ILE A 149 13.07 2.25 -9.51
CA ILE A 149 12.51 1.27 -10.45
C ILE A 149 11.64 1.98 -11.50
N ASP A 150 10.77 2.87 -11.07
CA ASP A 150 9.91 3.69 -11.94
C ASP A 150 9.99 5.17 -11.52
N ALA A 151 10.81 5.94 -12.22
CA ALA A 151 11.05 7.36 -11.92
C ALA A 151 9.79 8.25 -12.04
N ARG A 152 8.73 7.75 -12.68
CA ARG A 152 7.45 8.45 -12.85
C ARG A 152 6.34 7.86 -12.01
N HIS A 153 6.64 6.99 -11.06
CA HIS A 153 5.64 6.40 -10.17
C HIS A 153 4.97 7.49 -9.30
N ALA A 154 3.81 7.96 -9.73
CA ALA A 154 3.12 9.10 -9.14
C ALA A 154 2.90 8.98 -7.62
N GLY A 155 2.47 7.79 -7.16
CA GLY A 155 2.25 7.53 -5.74
C GLY A 155 3.53 7.58 -4.90
N ALA A 156 4.66 7.08 -5.42
CA ALA A 156 5.93 7.13 -4.70
C ALA A 156 6.51 8.56 -4.65
N LEU A 157 6.38 9.32 -5.74
CA LEU A 157 6.70 10.75 -5.77
C LEU A 157 5.85 11.51 -4.74
N HIS A 158 4.55 11.25 -4.68
CA HIS A 158 3.65 11.84 -3.68
C HIS A 158 4.12 11.52 -2.24
N VAL A 159 4.42 10.25 -1.92
CA VAL A 159 4.93 9.86 -0.60
C VAL A 159 6.18 10.64 -0.22
N LEU A 160 7.14 10.81 -1.15
CA LEU A 160 8.36 11.59 -0.89
C LEU A 160 8.07 13.07 -0.66
N GLY A 161 7.12 13.64 -1.38
CA GLY A 161 6.69 15.01 -1.17
C GLY A 161 6.05 15.23 0.20
N VAL A 162 5.11 14.35 0.57
CA VAL A 162 4.46 14.38 1.89
C VAL A 162 5.48 14.15 3.00
N TRP A 163 6.39 13.18 2.84
CA TRP A 163 7.46 12.93 3.82
C TRP A 163 8.30 14.18 4.09
N ASN A 164 8.73 14.88 3.04
CA ASN A 164 9.47 16.14 3.18
C ASN A 164 8.64 17.19 3.94
N ALA A 165 7.38 17.38 3.54
CA ALA A 165 6.48 18.36 4.16
C ALA A 165 6.26 18.06 5.65
N GLU A 166 5.98 16.80 6.02
CA GLU A 166 5.74 16.41 7.41
C GLU A 166 6.98 16.63 8.30
N VAL A 167 8.18 16.32 7.80
CA VAL A 167 9.42 16.63 8.52
C VAL A 167 9.62 18.13 8.68
N MET A 168 9.31 18.92 7.65
CA MET A 168 9.42 20.38 7.70
C MET A 168 8.38 21.04 8.63
N ARG A 169 7.20 20.43 8.81
CA ARG A 169 6.17 20.86 9.77
C ARG A 169 6.54 20.63 11.22
N LEU A 170 7.50 19.73 11.50
CA LEU A 170 7.99 19.56 12.86
C LEU A 170 8.62 20.86 13.35
N ASN A 171 8.26 21.30 14.55
CA ASN A 171 8.92 22.45 15.16
C ASN A 171 10.42 22.17 15.38
N GLY A 172 11.21 23.24 15.50
CA GLY A 172 12.67 23.14 15.60
C GLY A 172 13.15 22.26 16.75
N PHE A 173 12.48 22.33 17.91
CA PHE A 173 12.81 21.50 19.08
C PHE A 173 12.55 20.01 18.82
N THR A 174 11.38 19.67 18.28
CA THR A 174 11.04 18.27 17.95
C THR A 174 12.00 17.70 16.90
N ARG A 175 12.35 18.48 15.89
CA ARG A 175 13.31 18.07 14.84
C ARG A 175 14.70 17.88 15.42
N PHE A 176 15.16 18.81 16.29
CA PHE A 176 16.42 18.69 16.99
C PHE A 176 16.47 17.43 17.88
N ALA A 177 15.42 17.18 18.66
CA ALA A 177 15.32 15.99 19.50
C ALA A 177 15.30 14.71 18.68
N ALA A 178 14.52 14.65 17.62
CA ALA A 178 14.47 13.50 16.70
C ALA A 178 15.85 13.22 16.08
N ARG A 179 16.53 14.26 15.62
CA ARG A 179 17.87 14.17 15.02
C ARG A 179 18.93 13.66 15.99
N ASN A 180 19.02 14.26 17.17
CA ASN A 180 20.17 14.07 18.06
C ASN A 180 19.94 12.96 19.10
N LEU A 181 18.69 12.75 19.53
CA LEU A 181 18.37 11.80 20.59
C LEU A 181 17.80 10.47 20.04
N LEU A 182 17.19 10.49 18.85
CA LEU A 182 16.49 9.33 18.29
C LEU A 182 17.14 8.80 17.00
N GLY A 183 18.30 9.34 16.58
CA GLY A 183 19.03 8.90 15.39
C GLY A 183 18.43 9.39 14.07
N GLY A 184 17.57 10.41 14.10
CA GLY A 184 16.83 10.92 12.94
C GLY A 184 17.64 11.85 12.01
N ARG A 185 18.94 11.62 11.79
CA ARG A 185 19.76 12.41 10.83
C ARG A 185 19.17 12.47 9.44
N ILE A 186 18.35 11.48 9.09
CA ILE A 186 17.62 11.46 7.83
C ILE A 186 16.76 12.72 7.62
N PHE A 187 16.32 13.36 8.70
CA PHE A 187 15.49 14.57 8.65
C PHE A 187 16.26 15.82 8.14
N ASP A 188 17.59 15.79 8.14
CA ASP A 188 18.41 16.84 7.55
C ASP A 188 18.27 16.92 6.02
N GLN A 189 17.74 15.85 5.40
CA GLN A 189 17.53 15.76 3.97
C GLN A 189 16.16 16.32 3.54
N ALA A 190 15.30 16.68 4.49
CA ALA A 190 13.99 17.23 4.19
C ALA A 190 14.07 18.74 3.91
N SER A 191 13.31 19.18 2.91
CA SER A 191 13.16 20.59 2.60
C SER A 191 11.79 20.88 1.96
N TRP A 192 11.34 22.14 2.08
CA TRP A 192 10.15 22.61 1.35
C TRP A 192 10.34 22.58 -0.17
N VAL A 193 11.55 22.77 -0.65
CA VAL A 193 11.89 22.69 -2.08
C VAL A 193 11.64 21.27 -2.60
N GLU A 194 12.15 20.27 -1.89
CA GLU A 194 11.93 18.87 -2.28
C GLU A 194 10.47 18.45 -2.10
N ALA A 195 9.78 18.91 -1.04
CA ALA A 195 8.35 18.66 -0.86
C ALA A 195 7.55 19.14 -2.09
N THR A 196 7.80 20.39 -2.51
CA THR A 196 7.13 20.99 -3.67
C THR A 196 7.48 20.23 -4.94
N ARG A 197 8.76 19.99 -5.21
CA ARG A 197 9.26 19.32 -6.41
C ARG A 197 8.64 17.93 -6.60
N TYR A 198 8.63 17.13 -5.54
CA TYR A 198 8.07 15.78 -5.59
C TYR A 198 6.55 15.78 -5.78
N LEU A 199 5.82 16.70 -5.12
CA LEU A 199 4.37 16.78 -5.29
C LEU A 199 3.96 17.34 -6.65
N GLU A 200 4.69 18.31 -7.19
CA GLU A 200 4.49 18.78 -8.57
C GLU A 200 4.71 17.66 -9.58
N ALA A 201 5.77 16.85 -9.38
CA ALA A 201 6.05 15.68 -10.21
C ALA A 201 4.95 14.61 -10.09
N ALA A 202 4.41 14.39 -8.87
CA ALA A 202 3.30 13.47 -8.65
C ALA A 202 2.02 13.92 -9.37
N VAL A 203 1.68 15.22 -9.30
CA VAL A 203 0.54 15.81 -10.03
C VAL A 203 0.74 15.73 -11.54
N ALA A 204 1.96 15.92 -12.03
CA ALA A 204 2.28 15.79 -13.46
C ALA A 204 2.19 14.35 -13.95
N ALA A 205 2.57 13.37 -13.12
CA ALA A 205 2.54 11.95 -13.46
C ALA A 205 1.11 11.37 -13.40
N ASP A 206 0.27 11.82 -12.45
CA ASP A 206 -1.14 11.45 -12.34
C ASP A 206 -2.01 12.70 -12.06
N PRO A 207 -2.38 13.46 -13.10
CA PRO A 207 -3.16 14.68 -12.95
C PRO A 207 -4.61 14.45 -12.50
N GLY A 208 -5.11 13.24 -12.58
CA GLY A 208 -6.45 12.85 -12.14
C GLY A 208 -6.55 12.61 -10.62
N ARG A 209 -5.44 12.47 -9.92
CA ARG A 209 -5.42 12.09 -8.50
C ARG A 209 -5.65 13.31 -7.59
N ILE A 210 -6.82 13.37 -6.97
CA ILE A 210 -7.22 14.49 -6.10
C ILE A 210 -6.26 14.68 -4.93
N THR A 211 -5.84 13.60 -4.25
CA THR A 211 -4.95 13.68 -3.09
C THR A 211 -3.60 14.33 -3.42
N HIS A 212 -3.05 14.11 -4.63
CA HIS A 212 -1.78 14.76 -5.02
C HIS A 212 -1.92 16.29 -5.08
N ARG A 213 -3.05 16.77 -5.60
CA ARG A 213 -3.34 18.22 -5.67
C ARG A 213 -3.63 18.83 -4.32
N LEU A 214 -4.35 18.11 -3.46
CA LEU A 214 -4.66 18.55 -2.10
C LEU A 214 -3.37 18.75 -1.29
N ASP A 215 -2.46 17.76 -1.32
CA ASP A 215 -1.22 17.83 -0.53
C ASP A 215 -0.24 18.87 -1.12
N LEU A 216 -0.21 19.04 -2.45
CA LEU A 216 0.54 20.14 -3.08
C LEU A 216 -0.04 21.50 -2.67
N ALA A 217 -1.36 21.64 -2.62
CA ALA A 217 -2.01 22.87 -2.16
C ALA A 217 -1.63 23.19 -0.70
N ALA A 218 -1.62 22.17 0.17
CA ALA A 218 -1.18 22.33 1.55
C ALA A 218 0.29 22.81 1.63
N VAL A 219 1.20 22.23 0.83
CA VAL A 219 2.61 22.64 0.79
C VAL A 219 2.76 24.07 0.25
N TYR A 220 2.02 24.46 -0.77
CA TYR A 220 2.03 25.86 -1.22
C TYR A 220 1.56 26.83 -0.14
N ALA A 221 0.53 26.46 0.64
CA ALA A 221 0.07 27.28 1.75
C ALA A 221 1.13 27.39 2.86
N ASP A 222 1.77 26.27 3.23
CA ASP A 222 2.85 26.22 4.23
C ASP A 222 4.06 27.07 3.83
N THR A 223 4.32 27.18 2.55
CA THR A 223 5.42 28.00 1.97
C THR A 223 5.00 29.43 1.63
N GLY A 224 3.79 29.86 2.01
CA GLY A 224 3.28 31.21 1.82
C GLY A 224 2.63 31.48 0.45
N ASN A 225 2.63 30.52 -0.46
CA ASN A 225 2.00 30.69 -1.78
C ASN A 225 0.50 30.36 -1.74
N LYS A 226 -0.24 31.10 -0.94
CA LYS A 226 -1.69 30.94 -0.80
C LYS A 226 -2.48 31.02 -2.11
N PRO A 227 -2.14 31.91 -3.08
CA PRO A 227 -2.86 31.96 -4.36
C PRO A 227 -2.82 30.62 -5.11
N ARG A 228 -1.64 29.99 -5.23
CA ARG A 228 -1.52 28.67 -5.87
C ARG A 228 -2.25 27.57 -5.08
N ALA A 229 -2.19 27.61 -3.74
CA ALA A 229 -2.92 26.69 -2.89
C ALA A 229 -4.44 26.75 -3.17
N ARG A 230 -5.00 27.97 -3.25
CA ARG A 230 -6.40 28.20 -3.59
C ARG A 230 -6.77 27.62 -4.95
N THR A 231 -6.01 27.99 -5.99
CA THR A 231 -6.26 27.53 -7.36
C THR A 231 -6.32 26.00 -7.44
N LEU A 232 -5.40 25.30 -6.76
CA LEU A 232 -5.39 23.85 -6.75
C LEU A 232 -6.63 23.27 -6.04
N CYS A 233 -7.00 23.79 -4.87
CA CYS A 233 -8.17 23.30 -4.13
C CYS A 233 -9.49 23.64 -4.84
N GLU A 234 -9.61 24.84 -5.45
CA GLU A 234 -10.77 25.19 -6.28
C GLU A 234 -10.89 24.22 -7.47
N GLY A 235 -9.76 23.87 -8.11
CA GLY A 235 -9.73 22.86 -9.15
C GLY A 235 -10.13 21.47 -8.66
N VAL A 236 -9.70 21.04 -7.44
CA VAL A 236 -10.10 19.77 -6.84
C VAL A 236 -11.62 19.65 -6.68
N LEU A 237 -12.32 20.73 -6.32
CA LEU A 237 -13.78 20.70 -6.14
C LEU A 237 -14.53 20.36 -7.43
N THR A 238 -13.98 20.73 -8.59
CA THR A 238 -14.60 20.48 -9.90
C THR A 238 -14.24 19.12 -10.50
N MET A 239 -13.22 18.42 -9.96
CA MET A 239 -12.80 17.10 -10.47
C MET A 239 -13.87 16.02 -10.21
N PRO A 240 -13.95 14.97 -11.04
CA PRO A 240 -14.82 13.83 -10.78
C PRO A 240 -14.38 13.10 -9.49
N THR A 241 -15.34 12.51 -8.78
CA THR A 241 -15.09 11.64 -7.63
C THR A 241 -14.91 10.22 -8.13
N VAL A 242 -13.68 9.77 -8.30
CA VAL A 242 -13.32 8.46 -8.87
C VAL A 242 -12.87 7.51 -7.76
N GLU A 243 -11.94 7.93 -6.92
CA GLU A 243 -11.38 7.11 -5.86
C GLU A 243 -12.24 7.09 -4.60
N TYR A 244 -12.04 6.09 -3.78
CA TYR A 244 -12.84 5.84 -2.58
C TYR A 244 -12.88 7.03 -1.61
N ASN A 245 -11.72 7.67 -1.38
CA ASN A 245 -11.57 8.77 -0.44
C ASN A 245 -11.73 10.18 -1.05
N ASP A 246 -12.01 10.31 -2.35
CA ASP A 246 -12.06 11.60 -3.04
C ASP A 246 -13.09 12.59 -2.44
N GLY A 247 -14.25 12.09 -2.04
CA GLY A 247 -15.27 12.91 -1.39
C GLY A 247 -14.75 13.58 -0.11
N ARG A 248 -13.96 12.84 0.68
CA ARG A 248 -13.33 13.36 1.89
C ARG A 248 -12.25 14.40 1.58
N TYR A 249 -11.47 14.19 0.53
CA TYR A 249 -10.44 15.14 0.11
C TYR A 249 -11.05 16.44 -0.41
N LYS A 250 -12.18 16.39 -1.11
CA LYS A 250 -12.94 17.58 -1.49
C LYS A 250 -13.44 18.36 -0.27
N GLN A 251 -14.01 17.68 0.72
CA GLN A 251 -14.40 18.34 1.98
C GLN A 251 -13.21 19.00 2.70
N GLN A 252 -12.01 18.39 2.65
CA GLN A 252 -10.82 19.03 3.20
C GLN A 252 -10.46 20.31 2.43
N CYS A 253 -10.55 20.33 1.10
CA CYS A 253 -10.37 21.54 0.32
C CYS A 253 -11.37 22.64 0.69
N GLU A 254 -12.66 22.30 0.85
CA GLU A 254 -13.69 23.26 1.30
C GLU A 254 -13.35 23.89 2.66
N GLN A 255 -12.81 23.09 3.59
CA GLN A 255 -12.41 23.55 4.92
C GLN A 255 -11.12 24.41 4.92
N LEU A 256 -10.24 24.20 3.95
CA LEU A 256 -8.95 24.89 3.85
C LEU A 256 -9.06 26.23 3.10
N LEU A 257 -9.91 26.31 2.07
CA LEU A 257 -10.07 27.51 1.23
C LEU A 257 -10.32 28.82 2.01
N PRO A 258 -11.15 28.86 3.07
CA PRO A 258 -11.33 30.08 3.87
C PRO A 258 -10.07 30.54 4.59
N ARG A 259 -9.15 29.63 4.92
CA ARG A 259 -7.88 29.93 5.63
C ARG A 259 -6.81 30.55 4.73
N TRP A 260 -6.99 30.47 3.43
CA TRP A 260 -6.03 30.93 2.42
C TRP A 260 -6.49 32.19 1.69
N ARG A 261 -7.45 32.91 2.28
CA ARG A 261 -7.90 34.23 1.81
C ARG A 261 -6.84 35.30 2.04
#